data_472a87c7710aab16210921ce30445d08
#
_entry.id   472a87c7710aab16210921ce30445d08
#
_cell.length_a   1.000
_cell.length_b   1.000
_cell.length_c   1.000
_cell.angle_alpha   90.00
_cell.angle_beta   90.00
_cell.angle_gamma   90.00
#
_symmetry.space_group_name_H-M   'P 1'
#
loop_
_entity.id
_entity.type
_entity.pdbx_description
1 polymer ?
#
loop_
_entity_poly.entity_id
_entity_poly.type
_entity_poly.pdbx_seq_one_letter_code
_entity_poly.pdbx_strand_id
1 'polypeptide(L)'
;MQTEWNFDCANIEQNVTLKPGRYKFECWGARGGALGTPFESGFYYGYGGYCSGEITLKKETTLYLYVGIDGRKGYNFNGAGYGNGASGGGATDIRLIGGTWDNEQGLLSRIIVAGGGGGTYDKQHGGDGGGLKGTLGTSSTGAAAHGGTQFEGGRGRDKDGSCDGFFGKGATPENPSSQSGGGGGWFGGAYPASGFGNGSGGGSGYVLTKDSYKPPGYTPTSEYYFDNVVMTTGGNTTVVGNYSDGRAKITLLQSLPFLTVSSYNSTQATFKADHTDPTLLTKIEYFIDDILKETITTDLTLE
;
A
#
# COMPACT_ATOMS: atom_id res chain seq x y z
N MET A 1 -22.95 -10.54 -8.36
CA MET A 1 -22.32 -9.99 -7.12
C MET A 1 -20.95 -9.45 -7.48
N GLN A 2 -20.50 -8.36 -6.82
CA GLN A 2 -19.20 -7.77 -7.12
C GLN A 2 -18.08 -8.62 -6.53
N THR A 3 -17.12 -9.04 -7.37
CA THR A 3 -15.98 -9.87 -7.01
C THR A 3 -14.63 -9.12 -7.15
N GLU A 4 -14.67 -7.93 -7.72
CA GLU A 4 -13.50 -7.06 -7.88
C GLU A 4 -13.82 -5.61 -7.53
N TRP A 5 -12.90 -4.95 -6.84
CA TRP A 5 -12.92 -3.52 -6.52
C TRP A 5 -11.61 -2.91 -6.99
N ASN A 6 -11.70 -1.88 -7.80
CA ASN A 6 -10.56 -1.16 -8.32
C ASN A 6 -10.59 0.28 -7.81
N PHE A 7 -9.44 0.78 -7.37
CA PHE A 7 -9.28 2.11 -6.80
C PHE A 7 -8.14 2.83 -7.51
N ASP A 8 -8.50 3.91 -8.18
CA ASP A 8 -7.57 4.82 -8.82
C ASP A 8 -7.30 6.03 -7.90
N CYS A 9 -6.26 6.81 -8.22
CA CYS A 9 -5.89 7.98 -7.44
C CYS A 9 -7.00 9.06 -7.49
N ALA A 10 -7.52 9.43 -6.33
CA ALA A 10 -8.53 10.47 -6.16
C ALA A 10 -8.09 11.62 -5.24
N ASN A 11 -6.86 11.58 -4.71
CA ASN A 11 -6.32 12.54 -3.71
C ASN A 11 -7.15 12.68 -2.43
N ILE A 12 -7.96 11.71 -2.13
CA ILE A 12 -8.78 11.61 -0.93
C ILE A 12 -8.77 10.16 -0.44
N GLU A 13 -9.18 9.98 0.81
CA GLU A 13 -9.55 8.68 1.33
C GLU A 13 -10.67 8.06 0.50
N GLN A 14 -10.51 6.79 0.19
CA GLN A 14 -11.56 5.93 -0.35
C GLN A 14 -11.82 4.81 0.65
N ASN A 15 -13.00 4.21 0.63
CA ASN A 15 -13.28 3.10 1.53
C ASN A 15 -14.11 2.00 0.85
N VAL A 16 -14.08 0.82 1.44
CA VAL A 16 -14.90 -0.33 1.07
C VAL A 16 -15.20 -1.16 2.30
N THR A 17 -16.43 -1.63 2.40
CA THR A 17 -16.81 -2.62 3.41
C THR A 17 -16.92 -3.98 2.74
N LEU A 18 -16.09 -4.92 3.19
CA LEU A 18 -16.03 -6.28 2.68
C LEU A 18 -16.71 -7.25 3.66
N LYS A 19 -17.48 -8.17 3.14
CA LYS A 19 -18.05 -9.29 3.89
C LYS A 19 -17.00 -10.34 4.22
N PRO A 20 -17.27 -11.28 5.15
CA PRO A 20 -16.38 -12.42 5.38
C PRO A 20 -16.03 -13.14 4.07
N GLY A 21 -14.71 -13.39 3.89
CA GLY A 21 -14.24 -13.98 2.64
C GLY A 21 -12.71 -14.05 2.60
N ARG A 22 -12.18 -14.80 1.65
CA ARG A 22 -10.76 -14.79 1.28
C ARG A 22 -10.57 -13.86 0.10
N TYR A 23 -9.66 -12.93 0.22
CA TYR A 23 -9.43 -11.87 -0.75
C TYR A 23 -7.96 -11.80 -1.12
N LYS A 24 -7.67 -11.40 -2.36
CA LYS A 24 -6.36 -10.93 -2.79
C LYS A 24 -6.37 -9.41 -2.81
N PHE A 25 -5.40 -8.80 -2.13
CA PHE A 25 -5.15 -7.37 -2.17
C PHE A 25 -3.89 -7.11 -3.00
N GLU A 26 -3.95 -6.09 -3.84
CA GLU A 26 -2.87 -5.67 -4.72
C GLU A 26 -2.75 -4.15 -4.66
N CYS A 27 -1.54 -3.65 -4.42
CA CYS A 27 -1.24 -2.23 -4.36
C CYS A 27 -0.04 -1.91 -5.26
N TRP A 28 -0.13 -0.81 -6.00
CA TRP A 28 0.94 -0.23 -6.81
C TRP A 28 1.19 1.18 -6.32
N GLY A 29 2.42 1.50 -5.90
CA GLY A 29 2.84 2.84 -5.55
C GLY A 29 2.92 3.73 -6.79
N ALA A 30 2.85 5.04 -6.62
CA ALA A 30 2.98 5.98 -7.72
C ALA A 30 4.45 6.19 -8.10
N ARG A 31 4.70 6.61 -9.34
CA ARG A 31 6.05 7.03 -9.75
C ARG A 31 6.41 8.40 -9.21
N GLY A 32 7.71 8.69 -9.13
CA GLY A 32 8.25 10.01 -8.87
C GLY A 32 8.10 10.96 -10.07
N GLY A 33 8.22 12.25 -9.82
CA GLY A 33 8.30 13.29 -10.83
C GLY A 33 9.73 13.47 -11.35
N ALA A 34 9.85 14.15 -12.48
CA ALA A 34 11.15 14.54 -13.04
C ALA A 34 11.06 15.95 -13.59
N LEU A 35 12.02 16.79 -13.22
CA LEU A 35 12.18 18.16 -13.71
C LEU A 35 13.58 18.34 -14.33
N GLY A 36 13.67 19.04 -15.46
CA GLY A 36 14.91 19.29 -16.19
C GLY A 36 14.76 19.09 -17.68
N THR A 37 15.87 18.92 -18.40
CA THR A 37 15.90 18.81 -19.86
C THR A 37 15.02 17.68 -20.39
N PRO A 38 14.26 17.91 -21.48
CA PRO A 38 13.36 16.91 -22.02
C PRO A 38 14.10 15.64 -22.42
N PHE A 39 13.46 14.55 -22.12
CA PHE A 39 13.90 13.17 -22.26
C PHE A 39 14.35 12.81 -23.69
N GLU A 40 15.63 12.90 -23.96
CA GLU A 40 16.22 12.12 -25.05
C GLU A 40 16.58 10.75 -24.47
N SER A 41 15.73 9.74 -24.69
CA SER A 41 15.97 8.32 -24.43
C SER A 41 16.43 7.91 -23.02
N GLY A 42 15.56 7.96 -22.04
CA GLY A 42 15.82 7.35 -20.74
C GLY A 42 14.82 7.83 -19.68
N PHE A 43 14.27 6.91 -18.92
CA PHE A 43 13.39 7.25 -17.80
C PHE A 43 14.24 7.59 -16.59
N TYR A 44 14.08 8.77 -16.01
CA TYR A 44 14.91 9.25 -14.90
C TYR A 44 14.18 9.27 -13.55
N TYR A 45 12.86 9.15 -13.51
CA TYR A 45 12.08 9.07 -12.27
C TYR A 45 12.10 7.67 -11.68
N GLY A 46 11.94 7.56 -10.36
CA GLY A 46 11.74 6.28 -9.70
C GLY A 46 10.33 5.71 -10.00
N TYR A 47 10.24 4.42 -10.26
CA TYR A 47 8.96 3.73 -10.42
C TYR A 47 8.34 3.38 -9.09
N GLY A 48 7.01 3.32 -9.04
CA GLY A 48 6.29 2.78 -7.90
C GLY A 48 6.51 1.29 -7.72
N GLY A 49 6.59 0.83 -6.47
CA GLY A 49 6.68 -0.59 -6.12
C GLY A 49 5.33 -1.29 -6.21
N TYR A 50 5.35 -2.60 -6.03
CA TYR A 50 4.15 -3.45 -5.99
C TYR A 50 4.16 -4.33 -4.75
N CYS A 51 3.00 -4.43 -4.10
CA CYS A 51 2.76 -5.38 -3.01
C CYS A 51 1.44 -6.09 -3.20
N SER A 52 1.41 -7.38 -2.93
CA SER A 52 0.18 -8.16 -2.87
C SER A 52 0.23 -9.23 -1.80
N GLY A 53 -0.94 -9.72 -1.42
CA GLY A 53 -1.11 -10.85 -0.52
C GLY A 53 -2.55 -11.29 -0.47
N GLU A 54 -2.78 -12.45 0.12
CA GLU A 54 -4.11 -13.00 0.35
C GLU A 54 -4.45 -12.91 1.83
N ILE A 55 -5.67 -12.51 2.14
CA ILE A 55 -6.17 -12.32 3.51
C ILE A 55 -7.53 -12.98 3.67
N THR A 56 -7.77 -13.57 4.84
CA THR A 56 -9.07 -14.11 5.22
C THR A 56 -9.73 -13.20 6.24
N LEU A 57 -10.77 -12.48 5.83
CA LEU A 57 -11.59 -11.67 6.70
C LEU A 57 -12.71 -12.54 7.29
N LYS A 58 -12.72 -12.69 8.62
CA LYS A 58 -13.70 -13.54 9.34
C LYS A 58 -14.98 -12.80 9.71
N LYS A 59 -14.99 -11.49 9.60
CA LYS A 59 -16.12 -10.60 9.90
C LYS A 59 -16.20 -9.50 8.86
N GLU A 60 -17.35 -8.84 8.77
CA GLU A 60 -17.50 -7.64 7.95
C GLU A 60 -16.47 -6.59 8.40
N THR A 61 -15.71 -6.08 7.45
CA THR A 61 -14.56 -5.20 7.71
C THR A 61 -14.58 -4.01 6.77
N THR A 62 -14.57 -2.81 7.33
CA THR A 62 -14.36 -1.57 6.57
C THR A 62 -12.89 -1.29 6.45
N LEU A 63 -12.44 -1.05 5.23
CA LEU A 63 -11.07 -0.74 4.86
C LEU A 63 -10.99 0.64 4.25
N TYR A 64 -9.92 1.36 4.55
CA TYR A 64 -9.64 2.70 4.04
C TYR A 64 -8.41 2.65 3.12
N LEU A 65 -8.56 3.20 1.91
CA LEU A 65 -7.57 3.12 0.85
C LEU A 65 -7.06 4.53 0.52
N TYR A 66 -5.75 4.65 0.45
CA TYR A 66 -5.05 5.87 0.06
C TYR A 66 -4.18 5.54 -1.14
N VAL A 67 -4.57 6.04 -2.30
CA VAL A 67 -3.92 5.72 -3.57
C VAL A 67 -2.96 6.83 -3.96
N GLY A 68 -1.69 6.50 -4.09
CA GLY A 68 -0.60 7.44 -4.35
C GLY A 68 -0.76 8.26 -5.62
N ILE A 69 -0.28 9.51 -5.57
CA ILE A 69 -0.29 10.42 -6.71
C ILE A 69 1.07 10.43 -7.42
N ASP A 70 1.05 10.57 -8.74
CA ASP A 70 2.22 10.78 -9.60
C ASP A 70 2.98 12.07 -9.20
N GLY A 71 4.26 11.95 -8.92
CA GLY A 71 5.11 13.06 -8.47
C GLY A 71 5.23 14.23 -9.44
N ARG A 72 4.87 14.07 -10.72
CA ARG A 72 4.80 15.17 -11.70
C ARG A 72 3.66 16.14 -11.44
N LYS A 73 2.63 15.72 -10.71
CA LYS A 73 1.46 16.55 -10.42
C LYS A 73 1.71 17.58 -9.32
N GLY A 74 2.87 17.50 -8.64
CA GLY A 74 3.28 18.50 -7.65
C GLY A 74 2.50 18.49 -6.34
N TYR A 75 1.71 17.47 -6.08
CA TYR A 75 0.98 17.27 -4.82
C TYR A 75 1.70 16.27 -3.92
N ASN A 76 1.53 16.39 -2.61
CA ASN A 76 2.17 15.54 -1.62
C ASN A 76 1.21 14.55 -0.96
N PHE A 77 0.26 13.99 -1.70
CA PHE A 77 -0.71 13.04 -1.16
C PHE A 77 -0.04 11.68 -0.84
N ASN A 78 -0.45 11.10 0.28
CA ASN A 78 -0.03 9.82 0.83
C ASN A 78 1.49 9.63 0.89
N GLY A 79 2.14 10.62 1.50
CA GLY A 79 3.55 10.56 1.86
C GLY A 79 4.54 10.95 0.77
N ALA A 80 4.12 11.42 -0.39
CA ALA A 80 5.04 11.97 -1.39
C ALA A 80 5.79 13.19 -0.83
N GLY A 81 7.10 13.21 -0.89
CA GLY A 81 7.91 14.40 -0.62
C GLY A 81 7.70 15.43 -1.73
N TYR A 82 7.43 16.69 -1.36
CA TYR A 82 7.16 17.74 -2.33
C TYR A 82 8.44 18.19 -3.04
N GLY A 83 8.39 18.37 -4.35
CA GLY A 83 9.39 19.01 -5.19
C GLY A 83 8.66 19.65 -6.37
N ASN A 84 9.05 20.85 -6.81
CA ASN A 84 8.36 21.56 -7.88
C ASN A 84 8.53 20.84 -9.23
N GLY A 85 7.58 19.95 -9.56
CA GLY A 85 7.62 19.08 -10.74
C GLY A 85 8.54 17.85 -10.60
N ALA A 86 9.27 17.72 -9.51
CA ALA A 86 10.14 16.59 -9.17
C ALA A 86 9.78 15.99 -7.80
N SER A 87 8.51 15.98 -7.42
CA SER A 87 8.05 15.36 -6.19
C SER A 87 8.30 13.84 -6.19
N GLY A 88 8.41 13.24 -5.03
CA GLY A 88 8.27 11.79 -4.91
C GLY A 88 6.88 11.34 -5.36
N GLY A 89 6.73 10.07 -5.70
CA GLY A 89 5.44 9.41 -5.86
C GLY A 89 4.83 9.07 -4.50
N GLY A 90 3.50 9.16 -4.38
CA GLY A 90 2.79 8.74 -3.19
C GLY A 90 2.78 7.22 -3.02
N ALA A 91 2.74 6.75 -1.78
CA ALA A 91 2.46 5.35 -1.50
C ALA A 91 1.01 5.00 -1.83
N THR A 92 0.74 3.73 -2.09
CA THR A 92 -0.63 3.20 -2.08
C THR A 92 -0.76 2.23 -0.92
N ASP A 93 -1.72 2.47 -0.05
CA ASP A 93 -1.91 1.60 1.12
C ASP A 93 -3.38 1.38 1.49
N ILE A 94 -3.60 0.31 2.29
CA ILE A 94 -4.89 -0.06 2.85
C ILE A 94 -4.76 -0.12 4.37
N ARG A 95 -5.72 0.50 5.05
CA ARG A 95 -5.76 0.73 6.50
C ARG A 95 -7.05 0.24 7.16
N LEU A 96 -6.97 0.01 8.46
CA LEU A 96 -8.15 -0.27 9.30
C LEU A 96 -8.77 0.98 9.92
N ILE A 97 -8.05 2.10 9.93
CA ILE A 97 -8.49 3.39 10.49
C ILE A 97 -8.36 4.46 9.40
N GLY A 98 -9.44 5.19 9.15
CA GLY A 98 -9.52 6.30 8.21
C GLY A 98 -9.08 7.64 8.81
N GLY A 99 -9.26 8.72 8.04
CA GLY A 99 -8.93 10.10 8.40
C GLY A 99 -8.05 10.77 7.35
N THR A 100 -7.35 11.85 7.72
CA THR A 100 -6.36 12.44 6.81
C THR A 100 -5.23 11.47 6.54
N TRP A 101 -4.64 11.54 5.33
CA TRP A 101 -3.62 10.56 4.92
C TRP A 101 -2.41 10.50 5.87
N ASP A 102 -2.11 11.58 6.57
CA ASP A 102 -1.01 11.72 7.52
C ASP A 102 -1.42 11.54 8.98
N ASN A 103 -2.65 11.13 9.24
CA ASN A 103 -3.13 10.79 10.58
C ASN A 103 -2.30 9.65 11.15
N GLU A 104 -1.69 9.85 12.32
CA GLU A 104 -0.78 8.88 12.96
C GLU A 104 -1.47 7.54 13.22
N GLN A 105 -2.71 7.55 13.73
CA GLN A 105 -3.46 6.32 14.02
C GLN A 105 -3.79 5.57 12.72
N GLY A 106 -4.11 6.29 11.64
CA GLY A 106 -4.29 5.72 10.32
C GLY A 106 -2.99 5.09 9.79
N LEU A 107 -1.86 5.77 9.90
CA LEU A 107 -0.55 5.24 9.51
C LEU A 107 -0.16 3.99 10.30
N LEU A 108 -0.46 3.94 11.59
CA LEU A 108 -0.22 2.79 12.48
C LEU A 108 -1.22 1.64 12.27
N SER A 109 -2.23 1.82 11.45
CA SER A 109 -3.24 0.79 11.11
C SER A 109 -3.08 0.20 9.70
N ARG A 110 -2.02 0.54 8.97
CA ARG A 110 -1.74 0.04 7.61
C ARG A 110 -1.45 -1.45 7.61
N ILE A 111 -2.14 -2.21 6.76
CA ILE A 111 -1.96 -3.67 6.62
C ILE A 111 -1.19 -4.06 5.36
N ILE A 112 -1.23 -3.22 4.32
CA ILE A 112 -0.45 -3.39 3.09
C ILE A 112 -0.08 -2.01 2.54
N VAL A 113 1.16 -1.86 2.06
CA VAL A 113 1.71 -0.61 1.50
C VAL A 113 2.59 -0.93 0.31
N ALA A 114 2.36 -0.27 -0.81
CA ALA A 114 3.28 -0.24 -1.94
C ALA A 114 4.00 1.12 -1.96
N GLY A 115 5.33 1.10 -1.94
CA GLY A 115 6.15 2.31 -1.89
C GLY A 115 6.12 3.10 -3.21
N GLY A 116 6.09 4.43 -3.12
CA GLY A 116 6.23 5.33 -4.26
C GLY A 116 7.70 5.53 -4.67
N GLY A 117 7.94 5.87 -5.92
CA GLY A 117 9.27 6.20 -6.44
C GLY A 117 9.77 7.57 -6.00
N GLY A 118 11.07 7.75 -5.88
CA GLY A 118 11.70 9.05 -5.64
C GLY A 118 11.60 9.96 -6.87
N GLY A 119 11.49 11.26 -6.64
CA GLY A 119 11.58 12.28 -7.68
C GLY A 119 13.03 12.46 -8.16
N THR A 120 13.20 13.13 -9.28
CA THR A 120 14.53 13.46 -9.81
C THR A 120 14.59 14.85 -10.41
N TYR A 121 15.73 15.47 -10.28
CA TYR A 121 16.06 16.73 -10.92
C TYR A 121 17.22 16.51 -11.91
N ASP A 122 17.08 17.07 -13.14
CA ASP A 122 18.04 16.92 -14.23
C ASP A 122 18.26 15.44 -14.64
N LYS A 123 19.45 15.06 -15.08
CA LYS A 123 19.78 13.75 -15.68
C LYS A 123 20.06 12.61 -14.70
N GLN A 124 19.56 12.72 -13.46
CA GLN A 124 19.73 11.70 -12.44
C GLN A 124 18.49 10.78 -12.32
N HIS A 125 18.65 9.62 -11.73
CA HIS A 125 17.54 8.69 -11.52
C HIS A 125 17.00 8.82 -10.09
N GLY A 126 15.67 8.97 -9.96
CA GLY A 126 14.97 8.73 -8.71
C GLY A 126 15.03 7.25 -8.33
N GLY A 127 15.15 6.96 -7.05
CA GLY A 127 15.09 5.59 -6.54
C GLY A 127 13.70 4.99 -6.69
N ASP A 128 13.61 3.70 -7.05
CA ASP A 128 12.34 3.01 -7.17
C ASP A 128 11.71 2.76 -5.80
N GLY A 129 10.38 2.84 -5.74
CA GLY A 129 9.58 2.34 -4.64
C GLY A 129 9.81 0.84 -4.48
N GLY A 130 10.02 0.39 -3.25
CA GLY A 130 10.49 -0.95 -2.98
C GLY A 130 9.41 -1.93 -2.61
N GLY A 131 9.81 -3.19 -2.66
CA GLY A 131 9.24 -4.24 -1.87
C GLY A 131 9.62 -4.04 -0.40
N LEU A 132 10.64 -4.74 0.12
CA LEU A 132 11.12 -4.54 1.49
C LEU A 132 11.94 -3.25 1.68
N LYS A 133 12.50 -2.71 0.62
CA LYS A 133 13.36 -1.52 0.66
C LYS A 133 13.23 -0.72 -0.63
N GLY A 134 13.04 0.59 -0.49
CA GLY A 134 13.17 1.52 -1.61
C GLY A 134 14.62 1.60 -2.10
N THR A 135 14.82 1.87 -3.39
CA THR A 135 16.17 1.98 -3.93
C THR A 135 16.74 3.38 -3.74
N LEU A 136 18.04 3.47 -3.93
CA LEU A 136 18.82 4.69 -3.86
C LEU A 136 18.54 5.58 -5.07
N GLY A 137 18.39 6.88 -4.87
CA GLY A 137 18.48 7.85 -5.94
C GLY A 137 19.93 8.08 -6.39
N THR A 138 20.15 8.32 -7.69
CA THR A 138 21.49 8.60 -8.20
C THR A 138 21.88 10.08 -8.03
N SER A 139 23.18 10.36 -8.03
CA SER A 139 23.70 11.71 -7.83
C SER A 139 24.94 11.94 -8.67
N SER A 140 25.02 13.11 -9.31
CA SER A 140 26.23 13.56 -10.02
C SER A 140 27.34 14.02 -9.08
N THR A 141 27.01 14.35 -7.82
CA THR A 141 27.92 14.88 -6.81
C THR A 141 28.31 13.86 -5.73
N GLY A 142 27.83 12.62 -5.84
CA GLY A 142 28.02 11.58 -4.82
C GLY A 142 27.14 11.75 -3.57
N ALA A 143 26.20 12.71 -3.57
CA ALA A 143 25.22 12.91 -2.51
C ALA A 143 24.03 11.98 -2.73
N ALA A 144 24.18 10.71 -2.38
CA ALA A 144 23.12 9.71 -2.54
C ALA A 144 21.99 9.93 -1.52
N ALA A 145 20.74 9.76 -1.98
CA ALA A 145 19.55 9.74 -1.13
C ALA A 145 19.02 8.31 -1.03
N HIS A 146 19.06 7.74 0.17
CA HIS A 146 18.65 6.36 0.39
C HIS A 146 17.14 6.18 0.36
N GLY A 147 16.70 5.01 -0.04
CA GLY A 147 15.30 4.60 0.08
C GLY A 147 14.93 4.20 1.49
N GLY A 148 13.63 4.24 1.81
CA GLY A 148 13.07 3.74 3.07
C GLY A 148 13.27 2.24 3.22
N THR A 149 13.31 1.76 4.46
CA THR A 149 13.48 0.35 4.84
C THR A 149 12.24 -0.16 5.60
N GLN A 150 12.32 -1.35 6.21
CA GLN A 150 11.26 -1.85 7.09
C GLN A 150 11.27 -1.16 8.47
N PHE A 151 12.37 -0.53 8.85
CA PHE A 151 12.63 -0.10 10.22
C PHE A 151 12.85 1.42 10.34
N GLU A 152 13.31 2.06 9.26
CA GLU A 152 13.66 3.48 9.26
C GLU A 152 13.46 4.12 7.88
N GLY A 153 13.29 5.43 7.87
CA GLY A 153 13.28 6.23 6.65
C GLY A 153 14.62 6.19 5.92
N GLY A 154 14.59 6.50 4.63
CA GLY A 154 15.81 6.70 3.86
C GLY A 154 16.65 7.81 4.47
N ARG A 155 17.96 7.65 4.48
CA ARG A 155 18.89 8.66 4.98
C ARG A 155 19.41 9.52 3.84
N GLY A 156 19.37 10.83 4.06
CA GLY A 156 20.10 11.80 3.25
C GLY A 156 21.55 11.91 3.67
N ARG A 157 22.27 12.86 3.10
CA ARG A 157 23.69 13.09 3.42
C ARG A 157 23.88 14.01 4.63
N ASP A 158 22.84 14.69 5.08
CA ASP A 158 22.95 15.62 6.20
C ASP A 158 23.19 14.89 7.51
N LYS A 159 23.99 15.51 8.35
CA LYS A 159 24.29 14.95 9.67
C LYS A 159 23.19 15.20 10.68
N ASP A 160 22.30 16.17 10.43
CA ASP A 160 21.19 16.54 11.31
C ASP A 160 19.87 15.81 11.00
N GLY A 161 19.83 15.00 9.92
CA GLY A 161 18.65 14.24 9.51
C GLY A 161 17.57 15.06 8.80
N SER A 162 17.84 16.32 8.42
CA SER A 162 16.84 17.18 7.74
C SER A 162 16.43 16.64 6.38
N CYS A 163 17.29 15.84 5.75
CA CYS A 163 17.04 15.19 4.45
C CYS A 163 16.41 13.81 4.54
N ASP A 164 16.17 13.29 5.73
CA ASP A 164 15.73 11.90 5.94
C ASP A 164 14.23 11.73 5.67
N GLY A 165 13.86 10.57 5.19
CA GLY A 165 12.47 10.13 5.15
C GLY A 165 11.99 9.66 6.52
N PHE A 166 10.67 9.54 6.69
CA PHE A 166 10.05 9.17 7.95
C PHE A 166 9.01 8.06 7.76
N PHE A 167 8.44 7.60 8.86
CA PHE A 167 7.32 6.69 8.84
C PHE A 167 6.13 7.30 8.09
N GLY A 168 5.76 6.69 6.97
CA GLY A 168 4.68 7.16 6.11
C GLY A 168 5.01 8.35 5.20
N LYS A 169 6.20 8.96 5.31
CA LYS A 169 6.51 10.22 4.60
C LYS A 169 7.88 10.20 3.96
N GLY A 170 7.94 10.48 2.66
CA GLY A 170 9.16 10.86 1.95
C GLY A 170 9.62 12.26 2.33
N ALA A 171 10.90 12.46 2.33
CA ALA A 171 11.49 13.74 2.68
C ALA A 171 11.14 14.83 1.67
N THR A 172 10.81 16.02 2.19
CA THR A 172 10.53 17.22 1.41
C THR A 172 11.70 18.18 1.52
N PRO A 173 12.35 18.58 0.42
CA PRO A 173 13.47 19.50 0.46
C PRO A 173 13.06 20.92 0.90
N GLU A 174 13.97 21.61 1.58
CA GLU A 174 13.78 23.01 1.96
C GLU A 174 13.64 23.93 0.73
N ASN A 175 14.37 23.61 -0.33
CA ASN A 175 14.25 24.33 -1.61
C ASN A 175 13.68 23.44 -2.71
N PRO A 176 12.35 23.28 -2.77
CA PRO A 176 11.70 22.41 -3.74
C PRO A 176 11.85 22.86 -5.20
N SER A 177 12.27 24.11 -5.46
CA SER A 177 12.48 24.62 -6.83
C SER A 177 13.73 24.06 -7.51
N SER A 178 14.65 23.47 -6.76
CA SER A 178 15.93 22.94 -7.26
C SER A 178 16.27 21.55 -6.77
N GLN A 179 15.40 20.94 -5.98
CA GLN A 179 15.61 19.62 -5.38
C GLN A 179 14.38 18.74 -5.55
N SER A 180 14.61 17.42 -5.61
CA SER A 180 13.55 16.43 -5.75
C SER A 180 13.09 15.91 -4.39
N GLY A 181 11.82 15.45 -4.31
CA GLY A 181 11.23 14.88 -3.11
C GLY A 181 11.39 13.37 -3.03
N GLY A 182 11.49 12.81 -1.81
CA GLY A 182 11.52 11.37 -1.54
C GLY A 182 10.19 10.69 -1.80
N GLY A 183 10.20 9.42 -2.21
CA GLY A 183 9.00 8.60 -2.38
C GLY A 183 8.31 8.29 -1.04
N GLY A 184 6.96 8.28 -1.02
CA GLY A 184 6.16 7.82 0.11
C GLY A 184 6.25 6.31 0.29
N GLY A 185 5.96 5.77 1.49
CA GLY A 185 6.07 4.33 1.73
C GLY A 185 5.66 3.93 3.15
N TRP A 186 5.93 2.67 3.51
CA TRP A 186 5.93 2.26 4.92
C TRP A 186 6.86 3.15 5.71
N PHE A 187 8.11 3.28 5.22
CA PHE A 187 8.99 4.39 5.47
C PHE A 187 9.32 5.07 4.15
N GLY A 188 9.37 6.39 4.14
CA GLY A 188 9.66 7.17 2.95
C GLY A 188 11.15 7.24 2.62
N GLY A 189 11.46 7.62 1.38
CA GLY A 189 12.81 7.88 0.90
C GLY A 189 13.33 9.25 1.31
N ALA A 190 14.66 9.42 1.34
CA ALA A 190 15.34 10.68 1.58
C ALA A 190 15.36 11.58 0.33
N TYR A 191 15.70 12.86 0.51
CA TYR A 191 16.13 13.71 -0.59
C TYR A 191 17.65 14.01 -0.50
N PRO A 192 18.30 14.35 -1.62
CA PRO A 192 19.74 14.67 -1.62
C PRO A 192 20.01 16.07 -1.02
N ALA A 193 20.93 16.15 -0.10
CA ALA A 193 21.28 17.38 0.65
C ALA A 193 21.87 18.50 -0.18
N SER A 194 22.29 18.28 -1.39
CA SER A 194 22.96 19.28 -2.23
C SER A 194 22.35 19.40 -3.62
N GLY A 195 22.02 20.59 -3.99
CA GLY A 195 21.84 21.22 -5.30
C GLY A 195 21.30 20.38 -6.47
N PHE A 196 21.44 20.96 -7.64
CA PHE A 196 20.96 20.45 -8.93
C PHE A 196 21.53 19.07 -9.29
N GLY A 197 20.75 18.29 -10.04
CA GLY A 197 21.20 17.05 -10.64
C GLY A 197 21.24 15.85 -9.69
N ASN A 198 20.23 15.68 -8.87
CA ASN A 198 20.16 14.58 -7.92
C ASN A 198 18.76 13.93 -7.89
N GLY A 199 18.73 12.60 -7.77
CA GLY A 199 17.53 11.82 -7.55
C GLY A 199 17.33 11.48 -6.07
N SER A 200 16.09 11.51 -5.62
CA SER A 200 15.66 11.14 -4.27
C SER A 200 15.41 9.65 -4.13
N GLY A 201 15.50 9.12 -2.91
CA GLY A 201 15.23 7.71 -2.63
C GLY A 201 13.75 7.34 -2.78
N GLY A 202 13.47 6.09 -3.11
CA GLY A 202 12.12 5.52 -3.12
C GLY A 202 11.63 5.14 -1.72
N GLY A 203 10.31 5.06 -1.52
CA GLY A 203 9.72 4.55 -0.28
C GLY A 203 9.72 3.02 -0.22
N SER A 204 9.68 2.43 0.98
CA SER A 204 9.55 0.98 1.15
C SER A 204 8.09 0.53 1.09
N GLY A 205 7.86 -0.70 0.67
CA GLY A 205 6.58 -1.39 0.82
C GLY A 205 6.46 -2.09 2.18
N TYR A 206 5.28 -2.63 2.44
CA TYR A 206 4.98 -3.41 3.64
C TYR A 206 3.78 -4.34 3.40
N VAL A 207 3.83 -5.52 3.95
CA VAL A 207 2.66 -6.41 4.06
C VAL A 207 2.67 -7.01 5.47
N LEU A 208 1.54 -6.93 6.15
CA LEU A 208 1.39 -7.45 7.50
C LEU A 208 1.39 -8.96 7.50
N THR A 209 2.42 -9.54 8.09
CA THR A 209 2.55 -10.97 8.32
C THR A 209 2.91 -11.24 9.79
N LYS A 210 3.02 -12.51 10.16
CA LYS A 210 3.51 -12.88 11.49
C LYS A 210 4.88 -12.25 11.78
N ASP A 211 5.77 -12.25 10.79
CA ASP A 211 7.18 -11.87 10.95
C ASP A 211 7.50 -10.42 10.52
N SER A 212 6.52 -9.69 9.98
CA SER A 212 6.74 -8.29 9.60
C SER A 212 6.95 -7.40 10.83
N TYR A 213 7.77 -6.35 10.68
CA TYR A 213 8.01 -5.37 11.74
C TYR A 213 6.73 -4.62 12.13
N LYS A 214 6.53 -4.47 13.43
CA LYS A 214 5.40 -3.74 14.01
C LYS A 214 5.95 -2.63 14.91
N PRO A 215 5.86 -1.35 14.50
CA PRO A 215 6.37 -0.24 15.31
C PRO A 215 5.54 -0.06 16.59
N PRO A 216 6.07 0.67 17.60
CA PRO A 216 5.29 1.05 18.75
C PRO A 216 3.97 1.72 18.38
N GLY A 217 2.87 1.32 19.02
CA GLY A 217 1.52 1.85 18.72
C GLY A 217 0.84 1.21 17.51
N TYR A 218 1.46 0.24 16.82
CA TYR A 218 0.84 -0.49 15.72
C TYR A 218 -0.39 -1.27 16.18
N THR A 219 -1.53 -1.09 15.49
CA THR A 219 -2.83 -1.58 15.99
C THR A 219 -3.35 -2.87 15.34
N PRO A 220 -3.06 -3.21 14.06
CA PRO A 220 -3.59 -4.42 13.46
C PRO A 220 -3.07 -5.70 14.14
N THR A 221 -3.97 -6.66 14.35
CA THR A 221 -3.69 -7.93 14.99
C THR A 221 -3.44 -9.06 13.98
N SER A 222 -3.20 -10.27 14.46
CA SER A 222 -3.06 -11.48 13.65
C SER A 222 -4.30 -11.83 12.80
N GLU A 223 -5.46 -11.25 13.11
CA GLU A 223 -6.66 -11.38 12.25
C GLU A 223 -6.44 -10.86 10.82
N TYR A 224 -5.48 -9.95 10.63
CA TYR A 224 -5.21 -9.29 9.36
C TYR A 224 -3.89 -9.74 8.73
N TYR A 225 -3.34 -10.88 9.12
CA TYR A 225 -2.14 -11.44 8.51
C TYR A 225 -2.43 -11.93 7.09
N PHE A 226 -1.51 -11.59 6.20
CA PHE A 226 -1.52 -12.03 4.81
C PHE A 226 -0.69 -13.28 4.61
N ASP A 227 -1.19 -14.13 3.71
CA ASP A 227 -0.48 -15.24 3.09
C ASP A 227 -0.13 -14.90 1.64
N ASN A 228 0.65 -15.78 0.96
CA ASN A 228 1.01 -15.66 -0.46
C ASN A 228 1.51 -14.25 -0.85
N VAL A 229 2.35 -13.68 0.02
CA VAL A 229 2.85 -12.32 -0.12
C VAL A 229 3.83 -12.20 -1.27
N VAL A 230 3.63 -11.21 -2.12
CA VAL A 230 4.57 -10.78 -3.15
C VAL A 230 4.88 -9.31 -2.96
N MET A 231 6.15 -8.97 -2.90
CA MET A 231 6.64 -7.59 -2.80
C MET A 231 7.74 -7.37 -3.83
N THR A 232 7.55 -6.39 -4.71
CA THR A 232 8.46 -6.15 -5.83
C THR A 232 8.86 -4.69 -5.90
N THR A 233 10.15 -4.45 -6.10
CA THR A 233 10.68 -3.11 -6.39
C THR A 233 10.24 -2.65 -7.78
N GLY A 234 9.99 -1.36 -7.95
CA GLY A 234 9.65 -0.73 -9.22
C GLY A 234 10.70 -0.97 -10.31
N GLY A 235 10.34 -0.74 -11.55
CA GLY A 235 11.23 -1.02 -12.69
C GLY A 235 11.35 -2.50 -13.06
N ASN A 236 10.80 -3.42 -12.28
CA ASN A 236 10.77 -4.85 -12.62
C ASN A 236 9.67 -5.11 -13.66
N THR A 237 10.06 -5.38 -14.89
CA THR A 237 9.19 -5.56 -16.05
C THR A 237 8.29 -6.80 -15.98
N THR A 238 8.55 -7.75 -15.08
CA THR A 238 7.75 -8.96 -14.92
C THR A 238 6.50 -8.75 -14.05
N VAL A 239 6.54 -7.75 -13.18
CA VAL A 239 5.38 -7.31 -12.40
C VAL A 239 5.26 -5.80 -12.57
N VAL A 240 4.55 -5.40 -13.58
CA VAL A 240 4.27 -4.04 -14.05
C VAL A 240 4.59 -2.95 -13.03
N GLY A 241 5.78 -2.35 -13.14
CA GLY A 241 6.11 -1.10 -12.45
C GLY A 241 5.06 -0.04 -12.80
N ASN A 242 4.58 0.73 -11.84
CA ASN A 242 3.58 1.73 -12.12
C ASN A 242 4.24 2.98 -12.71
N TYR A 243 3.86 3.31 -13.94
CA TYR A 243 4.38 4.44 -14.73
C TYR A 243 3.53 5.72 -14.55
N SER A 244 2.66 5.79 -13.55
CA SER A 244 1.70 6.89 -13.35
C SER A 244 1.32 7.01 -11.86
N ASP A 245 0.08 7.42 -11.61
CA ASP A 245 -0.53 7.34 -10.27
C ASP A 245 -0.51 5.90 -9.76
N GLY A 246 -0.57 5.75 -8.45
CA GLY A 246 -0.82 4.48 -7.80
C GLY A 246 -2.18 3.89 -8.18
N ARG A 247 -2.40 2.67 -7.77
CA ARG A 247 -3.71 2.00 -7.82
C ARG A 247 -3.80 0.92 -6.76
N ALA A 248 -5.01 0.53 -6.39
CA ALA A 248 -5.25 -0.65 -5.58
C ALA A 248 -6.35 -1.51 -6.21
N LYS A 249 -6.24 -2.82 -6.01
CA LYS A 249 -7.25 -3.78 -6.44
C LYS A 249 -7.50 -4.78 -5.32
N ILE A 250 -8.77 -5.09 -5.10
CA ILE A 250 -9.20 -6.16 -4.20
C ILE A 250 -10.00 -7.16 -5.04
N THR A 251 -9.66 -8.45 -4.92
CA THR A 251 -10.35 -9.54 -5.61
C THR A 251 -10.87 -10.53 -4.59
N LEU A 252 -12.15 -10.85 -4.63
CA LEU A 252 -12.74 -11.94 -3.85
C LEU A 252 -12.29 -13.28 -4.46
N LEU A 253 -11.60 -14.10 -3.67
CA LEU A 253 -11.13 -15.43 -4.07
C LEU A 253 -12.11 -16.54 -3.63
N GLN A 254 -12.68 -16.37 -2.44
CA GLN A 254 -13.60 -17.32 -1.85
C GLN A 254 -14.51 -16.61 -0.86
N SER A 255 -15.82 -16.88 -0.95
CA SER A 255 -16.76 -16.46 0.08
C SER A 255 -16.65 -17.35 1.32
N LEU A 256 -16.87 -16.75 2.50
CA LEU A 256 -17.01 -17.48 3.74
C LEU A 256 -18.45 -17.33 4.25
N PRO A 257 -19.07 -18.43 4.72
CA PRO A 257 -20.36 -18.34 5.37
C PRO A 257 -20.20 -17.61 6.72
N PHE A 258 -21.21 -16.88 7.12
CA PHE A 258 -21.33 -16.35 8.47
C PHE A 258 -22.75 -16.54 8.98
N LEU A 259 -22.87 -16.72 10.30
CA LEU A 259 -24.13 -16.97 10.95
C LEU A 259 -24.64 -15.71 11.65
N THR A 260 -25.91 -15.39 11.43
CA THR A 260 -26.63 -14.39 12.21
C THR A 260 -27.77 -15.09 12.96
N VAL A 261 -28.01 -14.67 14.21
CA VAL A 261 -29.20 -15.13 14.94
C VAL A 261 -30.40 -14.36 14.37
N SER A 262 -31.30 -15.05 13.69
CA SER A 262 -32.49 -14.44 13.13
C SER A 262 -33.66 -14.40 14.14
N SER A 263 -33.72 -15.37 15.05
CA SER A 263 -34.68 -15.36 16.18
C SER A 263 -34.24 -16.33 17.28
N TYR A 264 -34.67 -16.09 18.51
CA TYR A 264 -34.48 -17.04 19.61
C TYR A 264 -35.60 -16.93 20.64
N ASN A 265 -35.85 -18.01 21.34
CA ASN A 265 -36.69 -18.10 22.52
C ASN A 265 -36.06 -19.05 23.53
N SER A 266 -36.79 -19.40 24.60
CA SER A 266 -36.27 -20.27 25.68
C SER A 266 -35.93 -21.70 25.26
N THR A 267 -36.35 -22.14 24.09
CA THR A 267 -36.21 -23.54 23.64
C THR A 267 -35.61 -23.68 22.23
N GLN A 268 -35.60 -22.63 21.46
CA GLN A 268 -35.13 -22.63 20.08
C GLN A 268 -34.34 -21.36 19.72
N ALA A 269 -33.33 -21.54 18.90
CA ALA A 269 -32.65 -20.45 18.21
C ALA A 269 -32.62 -20.77 16.70
N THR A 270 -32.97 -19.78 15.91
CA THR A 270 -32.85 -19.85 14.44
C THR A 270 -31.66 -19.05 14.00
N PHE A 271 -30.79 -19.70 13.27
CA PHE A 271 -29.61 -19.05 12.66
C PHE A 271 -29.83 -18.91 11.18
N LYS A 272 -29.50 -17.75 10.66
CA LYS A 272 -29.37 -17.55 9.21
C LYS A 272 -27.88 -17.62 8.87
N ALA A 273 -27.53 -18.57 7.99
CA ALA A 273 -26.23 -18.56 7.34
C ALA A 273 -26.29 -17.65 6.12
N ASP A 274 -25.26 -16.84 5.95
CA ASP A 274 -25.08 -15.99 4.77
C ASP A 274 -23.64 -16.14 4.26
N HIS A 275 -23.40 -15.77 3.03
CA HIS A 275 -22.08 -15.88 2.40
C HIS A 275 -21.85 -14.75 1.39
N THR A 276 -20.61 -14.45 1.12
CA THR A 276 -20.21 -13.31 0.30
C THR A 276 -20.63 -13.47 -1.16
N ASP A 277 -20.39 -14.66 -1.74
CA ASP A 277 -20.76 -15.01 -3.10
C ASP A 277 -21.12 -16.51 -3.21
N PRO A 278 -22.42 -16.85 -3.42
CA PRO A 278 -22.85 -18.23 -3.52
C PRO A 278 -22.23 -19.00 -4.68
N THR A 279 -21.79 -18.31 -5.73
CA THR A 279 -21.18 -18.96 -6.90
C THR A 279 -19.81 -19.57 -6.59
N LEU A 280 -19.17 -19.16 -5.51
CA LEU A 280 -17.89 -19.68 -5.06
C LEU A 280 -18.02 -20.86 -4.08
N LEU A 281 -19.23 -21.19 -3.64
CA LEU A 281 -19.45 -22.30 -2.73
C LEU A 281 -19.54 -23.62 -3.50
N THR A 282 -18.87 -24.64 -2.96
CA THR A 282 -18.95 -26.01 -3.46
C THR A 282 -19.70 -26.95 -2.53
N LYS A 283 -19.73 -26.62 -1.24
CA LYS A 283 -20.47 -27.35 -0.20
C LYS A 283 -20.67 -26.46 1.04
N ILE A 284 -21.66 -26.82 1.85
CA ILE A 284 -21.87 -26.24 3.19
C ILE A 284 -21.91 -27.40 4.18
N GLU A 285 -21.16 -27.29 5.26
CA GLU A 285 -21.10 -28.28 6.34
C GLU A 285 -21.54 -27.64 7.68
N TYR A 286 -22.45 -28.26 8.38
CA TYR A 286 -22.93 -27.80 9.69
C TYR A 286 -22.37 -28.67 10.81
N PHE A 287 -21.78 -28.02 11.82
CA PHE A 287 -21.26 -28.67 13.00
C PHE A 287 -21.98 -28.16 14.26
N ILE A 288 -22.23 -29.05 15.19
CA ILE A 288 -22.69 -28.72 16.56
C ILE A 288 -21.74 -29.45 17.50
N ASP A 289 -21.11 -28.72 18.40
CA ASP A 289 -20.10 -29.23 19.36
C ASP A 289 -19.01 -30.06 18.64
N ASP A 290 -18.49 -29.51 17.54
CA ASP A 290 -17.49 -30.13 16.65
C ASP A 290 -17.93 -31.45 15.97
N ILE A 291 -19.22 -31.81 16.07
CA ILE A 291 -19.78 -32.98 15.41
C ILE A 291 -20.50 -32.53 14.13
N LEU A 292 -20.01 -33.04 12.98
CA LEU A 292 -20.67 -32.82 11.69
C LEU A 292 -22.14 -33.34 11.75
N LYS A 293 -23.08 -32.48 11.43
CA LYS A 293 -24.51 -32.77 11.42
C LYS A 293 -25.02 -32.96 10.02
N GLU A 294 -24.58 -32.15 9.09
CA GLU A 294 -25.07 -32.17 7.70
C GLU A 294 -24.03 -31.62 6.73
N THR A 295 -24.03 -32.14 5.50
CA THR A 295 -23.28 -31.62 4.35
C THR A 295 -24.24 -31.37 3.22
N ILE A 296 -24.32 -30.14 2.72
CA ILE A 296 -25.15 -29.75 1.58
C ILE A 296 -24.23 -29.50 0.38
N THR A 297 -24.49 -30.16 -0.74
CA THR A 297 -23.72 -30.01 -1.99
C THR A 297 -24.59 -29.55 -3.17
N THR A 298 -25.90 -29.52 -2.99
CA THR A 298 -26.89 -29.06 -3.97
C THR A 298 -27.74 -27.98 -3.32
N ASP A 299 -28.17 -27.00 -4.10
CA ASP A 299 -28.93 -25.85 -3.61
C ASP A 299 -28.18 -25.13 -2.46
N LEU A 300 -27.06 -24.52 -2.81
CA LEU A 300 -26.22 -23.77 -1.88
C LEU A 300 -26.78 -22.37 -1.60
N THR A 301 -27.96 -22.03 -2.10
CA THR A 301 -28.69 -20.81 -1.74
C THR A 301 -29.38 -21.05 -0.39
N LEU A 302 -28.91 -20.32 0.63
CA LEU A 302 -29.57 -20.33 1.94
C LEU A 302 -30.61 -19.21 1.97
N GLU A 303 -31.86 -19.58 2.17
CA GLU A 303 -32.95 -18.65 2.53
C GLU A 303 -32.92 -18.38 4.04
#